data_40f2593c677ebc6c68624044eb22d7fc
#
_entry.id   40f2593c677ebc6c68624044eb22d7fc
#
_cell.length_a   1.000
_cell.length_b   1.000
_cell.length_c   1.000
_cell.angle_alpha   90.00
_cell.angle_beta   90.00
_cell.angle_gamma   90.00
#
_symmetry.space_group_name_H-M   'P 1'
#
loop_
_entity.id
_entity.type
_entity.pdbx_description
1 polymer ?
#
loop_
_entity_poly.entity_id
_entity_poly.type
_entity_poly.pdbx_seq_one_letter_code
_entity_poly.pdbx_strand_id
1 'polypeptide(L)'
;MNNQNRPFRLASLGLQHVLAMYAGAILVPLMVGRALNLNAHDLSYLVAIDLLTCGLATLLQAWTNRWFGIGLPVVLGSSFVAVTPMIAIGTQYGISAVYGAIIAGGIFIVLAASFLGKIIKYILYF
;
A
#
# COMPACT_ATOMS: atom_id res chain seq x y z
N MET A 1 -21.32 -18.94 -23.52
CA MET A 1 -20.49 -17.76 -23.17
C MET A 1 -19.13 -17.94 -23.82
N ASN A 2 -18.78 -17.04 -24.75
CA ASN A 2 -17.65 -17.20 -25.66
C ASN A 2 -16.31 -17.06 -24.91
N ASN A 3 -15.53 -18.13 -24.89
CA ASN A 3 -14.25 -18.23 -24.16
C ASN A 3 -13.15 -17.30 -24.73
N GLN A 4 -13.34 -16.79 -25.94
CA GLN A 4 -12.35 -15.92 -26.62
C GLN A 4 -12.18 -14.53 -25.99
N ASN A 5 -13.18 -14.02 -25.26
CA ASN A 5 -13.13 -12.68 -24.66
C ASN A 5 -12.62 -12.69 -23.21
N ARG A 6 -12.29 -13.84 -22.64
CA ARG A 6 -11.78 -13.96 -21.26
C ARG A 6 -10.47 -13.20 -21.03
N PRO A 7 -9.42 -13.38 -21.87
CA PRO A 7 -8.15 -12.70 -21.65
C PRO A 7 -8.26 -11.18 -21.80
N PHE A 8 -9.05 -10.70 -22.75
CA PHE A 8 -9.28 -9.27 -22.96
C PHE A 8 -10.02 -8.64 -21.77
N ARG A 9 -11.05 -9.30 -21.24
CA ARG A 9 -11.78 -8.83 -20.04
C ARG A 9 -10.88 -8.81 -18.81
N LEU A 10 -10.03 -9.82 -18.61
CA LEU A 10 -9.09 -9.86 -17.50
C LEU A 10 -8.04 -8.75 -17.61
N ALA A 11 -7.50 -8.50 -18.80
CA ALA A 11 -6.57 -7.41 -19.04
C ALA A 11 -7.21 -6.04 -18.81
N SER A 12 -8.44 -5.84 -19.29
CA SER A 12 -9.18 -4.59 -19.09
C SER A 12 -9.49 -4.32 -17.62
N LEU A 13 -9.94 -5.33 -16.87
CA LEU A 13 -10.19 -5.22 -15.43
C LEU A 13 -8.90 -4.98 -14.64
N GLY A 14 -7.82 -5.67 -15.00
CA GLY A 14 -6.51 -5.45 -14.40
C GLY A 14 -5.99 -4.04 -14.63
N LEU A 15 -6.08 -3.53 -15.86
CA LEU A 15 -5.69 -2.17 -16.20
C LEU A 15 -6.53 -1.14 -15.44
N GLN A 16 -7.84 -1.33 -15.37
CA GLN A 16 -8.73 -0.46 -14.62
C GLN A 16 -8.36 -0.41 -13.13
N HIS A 17 -7.99 -1.55 -12.55
CA HIS A 17 -7.57 -1.65 -11.15
C HIS A 17 -6.25 -0.91 -10.90
N VAL A 18 -5.27 -1.07 -11.79
CA VAL A 18 -4.00 -0.35 -11.73
C VAL A 18 -4.20 1.15 -11.86
N LEU A 19 -5.03 1.60 -12.81
CA LEU A 19 -5.30 3.04 -13.00
C LEU A 19 -6.00 3.67 -11.79
N ALA A 20 -6.94 2.95 -11.17
CA ALA A 20 -7.61 3.42 -9.96
C ALA A 20 -6.64 3.57 -8.78
N MET A 21 -5.71 2.64 -8.62
CA MET A 21 -4.69 2.67 -7.56
C MET A 21 -3.58 3.68 -7.82
N TYR A 22 -3.24 3.92 -9.09
CA TYR A 22 -2.17 4.84 -9.48
C TYR A 22 -2.40 6.26 -8.97
N ALA A 23 -3.65 6.75 -9.02
CA ALA A 23 -4.00 8.06 -8.50
C ALA A 23 -3.72 8.16 -6.98
N GLY A 24 -4.09 7.13 -6.20
CA GLY A 24 -3.82 7.07 -4.76
C GLY A 24 -2.33 7.03 -4.44
N ALA A 25 -1.59 6.17 -5.13
CA ALA A 25 -0.14 6.00 -4.93
C ALA A 25 0.67 7.25 -5.27
N ILE A 26 0.19 8.14 -6.13
CA ILE A 26 0.85 9.42 -6.41
C ILE A 26 0.39 10.52 -5.44
N LEU A 27 -0.91 10.60 -5.16
CA LEU A 27 -1.45 11.70 -4.36
C LEU A 27 -0.95 11.68 -2.90
N VAL A 28 -0.83 10.51 -2.29
CA VAL A 28 -0.37 10.37 -0.91
C VAL A 28 1.04 10.96 -0.71
N PRO A 29 2.08 10.51 -1.42
CA PRO A 29 3.42 11.07 -1.26
C PRO A 29 3.49 12.54 -1.70
N LEU A 30 2.71 12.98 -2.71
CA LEU A 30 2.63 14.38 -3.09
C LEU A 30 2.05 15.27 -1.98
N MET A 31 0.99 14.83 -1.32
CA MET A 31 0.39 15.59 -0.22
C MET A 31 1.35 15.70 0.97
N VAL A 32 1.97 14.60 1.36
CA VAL A 32 2.95 14.58 2.46
C VAL A 32 4.17 15.44 2.11
N GLY A 33 4.76 15.25 0.93
CA GLY A 33 5.96 15.97 0.53
C GLY A 33 5.73 17.48 0.37
N ARG A 34 4.56 17.89 -0.14
CA ARG A 34 4.21 19.33 -0.19
C ARG A 34 3.97 19.93 1.18
N ALA A 35 3.30 19.20 2.08
CA ALA A 35 3.08 19.66 3.45
C ALA A 35 4.40 19.83 4.23
N LEU A 36 5.41 19.04 3.90
CA LEU A 36 6.76 19.12 4.47
C LEU A 36 7.70 20.07 3.72
N ASN A 37 7.20 20.79 2.71
CA ASN A 37 7.98 21.71 1.87
C ASN A 37 9.22 21.05 1.22
N LEU A 38 9.11 19.79 0.80
CA LEU A 38 10.19 19.10 0.12
C LEU A 38 10.48 19.75 -1.24
N ASN A 39 11.74 19.78 -1.63
CA ASN A 39 12.13 20.26 -2.96
C ASN A 39 11.64 19.29 -4.05
N ALA A 40 11.64 19.73 -5.32
CA ALA A 40 11.10 18.95 -6.43
C ALA A 40 11.84 17.61 -6.65
N HIS A 41 13.14 17.55 -6.35
CA HIS A 41 13.95 16.34 -6.45
C HIS A 41 13.51 15.31 -5.41
N ASP A 42 13.43 15.70 -4.13
CA ASP A 42 13.05 14.80 -3.04
C ASP A 42 11.59 14.37 -3.16
N LEU A 43 10.72 15.25 -3.66
CA LEU A 43 9.33 14.94 -3.92
C LEU A 43 9.17 13.87 -5.01
N SER A 44 9.90 13.99 -6.13
CA SER A 44 9.89 12.99 -7.20
C SER A 44 10.47 11.66 -6.75
N TYR A 45 11.53 11.69 -5.93
CA TYR A 45 12.12 10.51 -5.32
C TYR A 45 11.14 9.79 -4.37
N LEU A 46 10.42 10.56 -3.54
CA LEU A 46 9.41 10.03 -2.63
C LEU A 46 8.28 9.30 -3.40
N VAL A 47 7.78 9.91 -4.48
CA VAL A 47 6.75 9.30 -5.35
C VAL A 47 7.28 8.04 -6.02
N ALA A 48 8.51 8.07 -6.52
CA ALA A 48 9.12 6.92 -7.20
C ALA A 48 9.30 5.72 -6.25
N ILE A 49 9.74 5.96 -5.02
CA ILE A 49 9.88 4.91 -3.99
C ILE A 49 8.52 4.35 -3.60
N ASP A 50 7.51 5.20 -3.43
CA ASP A 50 6.16 4.74 -3.07
C ASP A 50 5.58 3.84 -4.17
N LEU A 51 5.69 4.22 -5.44
CA LEU A 51 5.28 3.40 -6.56
C LEU A 51 6.04 2.06 -6.64
N LEU A 52 7.35 2.09 -6.40
CA LEU A 52 8.18 0.88 -6.39
C LEU A 52 7.74 -0.08 -5.27
N THR A 53 7.53 0.44 -4.06
CA THR A 53 7.11 -0.38 -2.91
C THR A 53 5.70 -0.93 -3.09
N CYS A 54 4.77 -0.15 -3.63
CA CYS A 54 3.43 -0.61 -3.98
C CYS A 54 3.48 -1.74 -5.04
N GLY A 55 4.34 -1.60 -6.06
CA GLY A 55 4.55 -2.63 -7.07
C GLY A 55 5.12 -3.92 -6.48
N LEU A 56 6.17 -3.82 -5.66
CA LEU A 56 6.75 -4.98 -4.98
C LEU A 56 5.77 -5.65 -4.02
N ALA A 57 5.03 -4.88 -3.24
CA ALA A 57 4.00 -5.40 -2.34
C ALA A 57 2.88 -6.13 -3.11
N THR A 58 2.46 -5.58 -4.25
CA THR A 58 1.48 -6.21 -5.15
C THR A 58 1.98 -7.54 -5.71
N LEU A 59 3.25 -7.60 -6.14
CA LEU A 59 3.87 -8.84 -6.63
C LEU A 59 3.94 -9.89 -5.52
N LEU A 60 4.35 -9.51 -4.31
CA LEU A 60 4.38 -10.40 -3.15
C LEU A 60 2.99 -10.90 -2.77
N GLN A 61 1.98 -10.04 -2.84
CA GLN A 61 0.59 -10.39 -2.57
C GLN A 61 0.00 -11.35 -3.60
N ALA A 62 0.33 -11.14 -4.89
CA ALA A 62 -0.12 -11.99 -5.99
C ALA A 62 0.59 -13.36 -6.01
N TRP A 63 1.80 -13.43 -5.44
CA TRP A 63 2.58 -14.65 -5.38
C TRP A 63 2.07 -15.55 -4.26
N THR A 64 1.31 -16.58 -4.63
CA THR A 64 0.78 -17.57 -3.69
C THR A 64 1.91 -18.43 -3.13
N ASN A 65 2.31 -18.17 -1.89
CA ASN A 65 3.26 -18.99 -1.16
C ASN A 65 2.72 -19.32 0.24
N ARG A 66 3.24 -20.37 0.87
CA ARG A 66 2.84 -20.81 2.22
C ARG A 66 2.97 -19.71 3.29
N TRP A 67 3.87 -18.74 3.07
CA TRP A 67 4.22 -17.70 4.03
C TRP A 67 3.74 -16.30 3.65
N PHE A 68 3.53 -16.04 2.34
CA PHE A 68 3.19 -14.73 1.80
C PHE A 68 2.15 -14.83 0.71
N GLY A 69 1.28 -13.82 0.66
CA GLY A 69 0.28 -13.67 -0.39
C GLY A 69 -0.87 -14.65 -0.31
N ILE A 70 -2.07 -14.13 -0.52
CA ILE A 70 -3.31 -14.91 -0.60
C ILE A 70 -3.70 -15.27 -2.04
N GLY A 71 -2.84 -14.91 -3.01
CA GLY A 71 -3.08 -15.20 -4.42
C GLY A 71 -4.27 -14.44 -5.03
N LEU A 72 -4.72 -13.37 -4.38
CA LEU A 72 -5.76 -12.51 -4.94
C LEU A 72 -5.13 -11.44 -5.83
N PRO A 73 -5.69 -11.18 -7.01
CA PRO A 73 -5.21 -10.13 -7.92
C PRO A 73 -5.66 -8.75 -7.42
N VAL A 74 -5.12 -8.32 -6.28
CA VAL A 74 -5.38 -7.03 -5.65
C VAL A 74 -4.12 -6.17 -5.76
N VAL A 75 -4.25 -4.98 -6.32
CA VAL A 75 -3.15 -4.00 -6.36
C VAL A 75 -3.11 -3.27 -5.02
N LEU A 76 -1.94 -3.32 -4.37
CA LEU A 76 -1.71 -2.63 -3.11
C LEU A 76 -1.21 -1.20 -3.38
N GLY A 77 -1.64 -0.26 -2.56
CA GLY A 77 -1.27 1.15 -2.68
C GLY A 77 -1.30 1.87 -1.35
N SER A 78 -0.82 3.11 -1.37
CA SER A 78 -0.73 3.96 -0.19
C SER A 78 -2.12 4.38 0.31
N SER A 79 -2.28 4.39 1.63
CA SER A 79 -3.54 4.72 2.28
C SER A 79 -3.63 6.21 2.60
N PHE A 80 -4.72 6.86 2.20
CA PHE A 80 -5.02 8.24 2.58
C PHE A 80 -5.21 8.44 4.08
N VAL A 81 -5.60 7.40 4.81
CA VAL A 81 -5.76 7.45 6.27
C VAL A 81 -4.45 7.79 6.98
N ALA A 82 -3.32 7.38 6.42
CA ALA A 82 -2.01 7.64 6.98
C ALA A 82 -1.47 9.06 6.71
N VAL A 83 -2.06 9.82 5.77
CA VAL A 83 -1.57 11.14 5.36
C VAL A 83 -1.56 12.13 6.52
N THR A 84 -2.66 12.23 7.26
CA THR A 84 -2.78 13.17 8.38
C THR A 84 -1.74 12.93 9.49
N PRO A 85 -1.58 11.71 10.02
CA PRO A 85 -0.54 11.46 11.00
C PRO A 85 0.87 11.60 10.44
N MET A 86 1.12 11.27 9.16
CA MET A 86 2.42 11.49 8.52
C MET A 86 2.78 12.96 8.46
N ILE A 87 1.83 13.84 8.08
CA ILE A 87 2.04 15.29 8.05
C ILE A 87 2.28 15.82 9.46
N ALA A 88 1.49 15.39 10.44
CA ALA A 88 1.65 15.84 11.83
C ALA A 88 3.03 15.47 12.40
N ILE A 89 3.51 14.26 12.15
CA ILE A 89 4.85 13.83 12.57
C ILE A 89 5.93 14.56 11.79
N GLY A 90 5.76 14.66 10.47
CA GLY A 90 6.77 15.23 9.59
C GLY A 90 7.00 16.73 9.81
N THR A 91 5.95 17.49 10.12
CA THR A 91 6.07 18.93 10.42
C THR A 91 6.76 19.20 11.75
N GLN A 92 6.64 18.30 12.72
CA GLN A 92 7.26 18.44 14.04
C GLN A 92 8.68 17.86 14.11
N TYR A 93 8.92 16.71 13.50
CA TYR A 93 10.14 15.92 13.67
C TYR A 93 10.91 15.66 12.37
N GLY A 94 10.38 16.12 11.23
CA GLY A 94 10.99 15.95 9.91
C GLY A 94 10.66 14.61 9.24
N ILE A 95 11.11 14.46 7.99
CA ILE A 95 10.79 13.30 7.13
C ILE A 95 11.35 11.98 7.68
N SER A 96 12.48 12.00 8.33
CA SER A 96 13.10 10.80 8.93
C SER A 96 12.20 10.17 10.01
N ALA A 97 11.50 11.00 10.78
CA ALA A 97 10.55 10.53 11.79
C ALA A 97 9.30 9.90 11.15
N VAL A 98 8.88 10.40 9.97
CA VAL A 98 7.78 9.80 9.19
C VAL A 98 8.15 8.39 8.77
N TYR A 99 9.35 8.17 8.23
CA TYR A 99 9.81 6.83 7.86
C TYR A 99 9.91 5.90 9.07
N GLY A 100 10.41 6.39 10.20
CA GLY A 100 10.44 5.64 11.45
C GLY A 100 9.04 5.22 11.92
N ALA A 101 8.07 6.13 11.85
CA ALA A 101 6.68 5.85 12.20
C ALA A 101 6.02 4.83 11.27
N ILE A 102 6.30 4.88 9.96
CA ILE A 102 5.80 3.91 8.97
C ILE A 102 6.34 2.51 9.28
N ILE A 103 7.65 2.38 9.54
CA ILE A 103 8.26 1.09 9.87
C ILE A 103 7.69 0.54 11.19
N ALA A 104 7.60 1.37 12.22
CA ALA A 104 7.04 0.98 13.51
C ALA A 104 5.57 0.55 13.38
N GLY A 105 4.77 1.31 12.62
CA GLY A 105 3.38 0.99 12.31
C GLY A 105 3.25 -0.32 11.53
N GLY A 106 4.11 -0.56 10.54
CA GLY A 106 4.15 -1.81 9.79
C GLY A 106 4.44 -3.02 10.68
N ILE A 107 5.44 -2.93 11.55
CA ILE A 107 5.75 -3.98 12.54
C ILE A 107 4.56 -4.22 13.46
N PHE A 108 3.96 -3.14 13.98
CA PHE A 108 2.78 -3.23 14.84
C PHE A 108 1.61 -3.95 14.14
N ILE A 109 1.33 -3.62 12.88
CA ILE A 109 0.26 -4.26 12.09
C ILE A 109 0.54 -5.75 11.91
N VAL A 110 1.77 -6.15 11.62
CA VAL A 110 2.15 -7.57 11.47
C VAL A 110 1.92 -8.33 12.77
N LEU A 111 2.31 -7.76 13.91
CA LEU A 111 2.10 -8.35 15.23
C LEU A 111 0.60 -8.42 15.57
N ALA A 112 -0.14 -7.34 15.34
CA ALA A 112 -1.58 -7.27 15.56
C ALA A 112 -2.35 -8.25 14.66
N ALA A 113 -1.99 -8.38 13.38
CA ALA A 113 -2.61 -9.32 12.45
C ALA A 113 -2.44 -10.78 12.91
N SER A 114 -1.26 -11.12 13.44
CA SER A 114 -0.99 -12.46 13.99
C SER A 114 -1.87 -12.77 15.20
N PHE A 115 -2.14 -11.77 16.03
CA PHE A 115 -3.01 -11.89 17.20
C PHE A 115 -4.50 -11.96 16.80
N LEU A 116 -4.94 -11.07 15.90
CA LEU A 116 -6.31 -11.05 15.38
C LEU A 116 -6.66 -12.34 14.63
N GLY A 117 -5.73 -12.93 13.89
CA GLY A 117 -5.92 -14.22 13.21
C GLY A 117 -6.27 -15.35 14.17
N LYS A 118 -5.71 -15.34 15.40
CA LYS A 118 -6.06 -16.30 16.44
C LYS A 118 -7.45 -16.04 17.02
N ILE A 119 -7.82 -14.78 17.24
CA ILE A 119 -9.14 -14.39 17.78
C ILE A 119 -10.26 -14.73 16.80
N ILE A 120 -10.09 -14.41 15.50
CA ILE A 120 -11.08 -14.71 14.47
C ILE A 120 -11.32 -16.23 14.37
N LYS A 121 -10.28 -17.03 14.48
CA LYS A 121 -10.41 -18.49 14.53
C LYS A 121 -11.25 -18.95 15.72
N TYR A 122 -11.16 -18.28 16.86
CA TYR A 122 -11.95 -18.59 18.05
C TYR A 122 -13.42 -18.20 17.88
N ILE A 123 -13.69 -17.04 17.26
CA ILE A 123 -15.06 -16.52 17.03
C ILE A 123 -15.80 -17.35 15.96
N LEU A 124 -15.10 -17.85 14.95
CA LEU A 124 -15.71 -18.69 13.90
C LEU A 124 -16.00 -20.13 14.36
N TYR A 125 -15.46 -20.56 15.49
CA TYR A 125 -15.72 -21.90 16.06
C TYR A 125 -16.90 -21.92 17.04
N PHE A 126 -17.48 -20.76 17.35
CA PHE A 126 -18.70 -20.57 18.12
C PHE A 126 -19.86 -20.11 17.25
#